data_68f56ca35f60f5bbec34fcd587706a86
#
_entry.id   68f56ca35f60f5bbec34fcd587706a86
#
_cell.length_a   1.000
_cell.length_b   1.000
_cell.length_c   1.000
_cell.angle_alpha   90.00
_cell.angle_beta   90.00
_cell.angle_gamma   90.00
#
_symmetry.space_group_name_H-M   'P 1'
#
loop_
_entity.id
_entity.type
_entity.pdbx_description
1 polymer ?
#
loop_
_entity_poly.entity_id
_entity_poly.type
_entity_poly.pdbx_seq_one_letter_code
_entity_poly.pdbx_strand_id
1 'polypeptide(L)' 'MPAPLTTDQAREKLDRVGMSIAEFCRKHDLNKNLVSDLLNGRKKGRRGEAHRAAVLLGIKCGETEN' A
#
# COMPACT_ATOMS: atom_id res chain seq x y z
N MET A 1 9.35 -17.14 -1.51
CA MET A 1 8.52 -15.99 -1.90
C MET A 1 7.56 -15.67 -0.79
N PRO A 2 7.67 -14.53 -0.18
CA PRO A 2 6.77 -14.22 0.92
C PRO A 2 5.38 -13.90 0.39
N ALA A 3 4.38 -14.26 1.16
CA ALA A 3 3.01 -13.95 0.80
C ALA A 3 2.77 -12.45 0.96
N PRO A 4 1.86 -11.88 0.17
CA PRO A 4 1.54 -10.47 0.36
C PRO A 4 0.86 -10.27 1.71
N LEU A 5 1.01 -9.06 2.24
CA LEU A 5 0.41 -8.73 3.52
C LEU A 5 -1.09 -8.49 3.34
N THR A 6 -1.84 -8.74 4.40
CA THR A 6 -3.22 -8.28 4.42
C THR A 6 -3.22 -6.78 4.66
N THR A 7 -4.37 -6.14 4.44
CA THR A 7 -4.46 -4.70 4.69
C THR A 7 -4.19 -4.37 6.16
N ASP A 8 -4.65 -5.22 7.07
CA ASP A 8 -4.40 -5.01 8.49
C ASP A 8 -2.92 -5.12 8.80
N GLN A 9 -2.23 -6.08 8.19
CA GLN A 9 -0.81 -6.24 8.40
C GLN A 9 -0.03 -5.06 7.84
N ALA A 10 -0.47 -4.52 6.71
CA ALA A 10 0.19 -3.35 6.13
C ALA A 10 0.06 -2.14 7.04
N ARG A 11 -1.12 -1.94 7.62
CA ARG A 11 -1.33 -0.85 8.56
C ARG A 11 -0.46 -1.02 9.79
N GLU A 12 -0.40 -2.23 10.30
CA GLU A 12 0.40 -2.52 11.47
C GLU A 12 1.87 -2.27 11.20
N LYS A 13 2.31 -2.60 9.99
CA LYS A 13 3.70 -2.37 9.63
C LYS A 13 4.04 -0.87 9.65
N LEU A 14 3.16 -0.04 9.10
CA LEU A 14 3.36 1.40 9.14
C LEU A 14 3.38 1.92 10.57
N ASP A 15 2.48 1.41 11.40
CA ASP A 15 2.42 1.82 12.78
C ASP A 15 3.69 1.42 13.52
N ARG A 16 4.21 0.24 13.23
CA ARG A 16 5.41 -0.26 13.89
C ARG A 16 6.63 0.60 13.59
N VAL A 17 6.74 1.12 12.37
CA VAL A 17 7.86 1.98 12.04
C VAL A 17 7.58 3.44 12.37
N GLY A 18 6.42 3.73 12.94
CA GLY A 18 6.10 5.09 13.36
C GLY A 18 5.77 6.01 12.20
N MET A 19 5.26 5.48 11.11
CA MET A 19 4.97 6.29 9.94
C MET A 19 3.47 6.38 9.73
N SER A 20 2.94 7.59 9.60
CA SER A 20 1.52 7.77 9.32
C SER A 20 1.26 7.55 7.83
N ILE A 21 -0.01 7.37 7.48
CA ILE A 21 -0.38 7.22 6.07
C ILE A 21 0.02 8.48 5.30
N ALA A 22 -0.14 9.65 5.91
CA ALA A 22 0.22 10.90 5.25
C ALA A 22 1.72 10.96 4.98
N GLU A 23 2.53 10.53 5.93
CA GLU A 23 3.97 10.50 5.74
C GLU A 23 4.38 9.51 4.66
N PHE A 24 3.75 8.36 4.65
CA PHE A 24 4.02 7.34 3.64
C PHE A 24 3.70 7.88 2.25
N CYS A 25 2.56 8.55 2.11
CA CYS A 25 2.16 9.11 0.82
C CYS A 25 3.13 10.19 0.36
N ARG A 26 3.57 11.03 1.28
CA ARG A 26 4.51 12.09 0.95
C ARG A 26 5.85 11.51 0.52
N LYS A 27 6.30 10.49 1.23
CA LYS A 27 7.58 9.87 0.93
C LYS A 27 7.59 9.22 -0.45
N HIS A 28 6.48 8.61 -0.84
CA HIS A 28 6.40 7.89 -2.10
C HIS A 28 5.62 8.64 -3.17
N ASP A 29 5.23 9.88 -2.89
CA ASP A 29 4.48 10.73 -3.84
C ASP A 29 3.20 10.03 -4.28
N LEU A 30 2.40 9.60 -3.32
CA LEU A 30 1.15 8.92 -3.57
C LEU A 30 -0.02 9.74 -3.07
N ASN A 31 -1.20 9.48 -3.64
CA ASN A 31 -2.42 10.13 -3.21
C ASN A 31 -2.89 9.51 -1.91
N LYS A 32 -3.15 10.34 -0.91
CA LYS A 32 -3.55 9.86 0.40
C LYS A 32 -4.89 9.12 0.36
N ASN A 33 -5.84 9.62 -0.42
CA ASN A 33 -7.13 8.95 -0.53
C ASN A 33 -7.00 7.58 -1.16
N LEU A 34 -6.13 7.46 -2.14
CA LEU A 34 -5.89 6.20 -2.80
C LEU A 34 -5.31 5.17 -1.82
N VAL A 35 -4.33 5.58 -1.05
CA VAL A 35 -3.70 4.68 -0.08
C VAL A 35 -4.71 4.28 0.99
N SER A 36 -5.52 5.23 1.44
CA SER A 36 -6.55 4.95 2.42
C SER A 36 -7.55 3.94 1.89
N ASP A 37 -7.96 4.09 0.63
CA ASP A 37 -8.90 3.15 0.02
C ASP A 37 -8.30 1.76 -0.09
N LEU A 38 -7.01 1.67 -0.41
CA LEU A 38 -6.36 0.37 -0.49
C LEU A 38 -6.31 -0.30 0.89
N LEU A 39 -6.01 0.47 1.91
CA LEU A 39 -5.91 -0.09 3.26
C LEU A 39 -7.27 -0.43 3.84
N ASN A 40 -8.33 0.19 3.34
CA ASN A 40 -9.68 -0.13 3.79
C ASN A 40 -10.35 -1.18 2.90
N GLY A 41 -9.65 -1.68 1.91
CA GLY A 41 -10.20 -2.70 1.04
C GLY A 41 -11.14 -2.20 -0.02
N ARG A 42 -11.20 -0.88 -0.24
CA ARG A 42 -12.12 -0.32 -1.23
C ARG A 42 -11.56 -0.39 -2.63
N LYS A 43 -10.25 -0.46 -2.77
CA LYS A 43 -9.61 -0.60 -4.07
C LYS A 43 -8.72 -1.81 -4.06
N LYS A 44 -8.54 -2.41 -5.20
CA LYS A 44 -7.74 -3.63 -5.30
C LYS A 44 -6.33 -3.41 -5.79
N GLY A 45 -6.03 -2.24 -6.30
CA GLY A 45 -4.68 -1.95 -6.75
C GLY A 45 -4.27 -2.74 -7.97
N ARG A 46 -5.15 -2.82 -8.96
CA ARG A 46 -4.88 -3.64 -10.12
C ARG A 46 -3.92 -3.01 -11.10
N ARG A 47 -3.90 -1.72 -11.23
CA ARG A 47 -3.00 -1.06 -12.16
C ARG A 47 -2.86 0.41 -11.83
N GLY A 48 -1.92 1.05 -12.48
CA GLY A 48 -1.67 2.46 -12.29
C GLY A 48 -1.09 2.75 -10.93
N GLU A 49 -1.42 3.92 -10.43
CA GLU A 49 -0.91 4.34 -9.13
C GLU A 49 -1.41 3.42 -8.01
N ALA A 50 -2.61 2.88 -8.15
CA ALA A 50 -3.15 1.98 -7.15
C ALA A 50 -2.30 0.72 -7.04
N HIS A 51 -1.86 0.17 -8.17
CA HIS A 51 -1.00 -1.00 -8.18
C HIS A 51 0.35 -0.67 -7.51
N ARG A 52 0.92 0.45 -7.88
CA ARG A 52 2.19 0.88 -7.32
C ARG A 52 2.10 1.06 -5.81
N ALA A 53 1.03 1.70 -5.36
CA ALA A 53 0.82 1.91 -3.93
C ALA A 53 0.65 0.58 -3.20
N ALA A 54 -0.10 -0.35 -3.80
CA ALA A 54 -0.32 -1.65 -3.18
C ALA A 54 0.99 -2.43 -3.04
N VAL A 55 1.85 -2.35 -4.05
CA VAL A 55 3.16 -3.00 -3.99
C VAL A 55 4.02 -2.36 -2.90
N LEU A 56 4.03 -1.03 -2.83
CA LEU A 56 4.82 -0.33 -1.82
C LEU A 56 4.32 -0.61 -0.42
N LEU A 57 3.00 -0.79 -0.25
CA LEU A 57 2.45 -1.14 1.04
C LEU A 57 2.69 -2.60 1.40
N GLY A 58 3.02 -3.43 0.43
CA GLY A 58 3.27 -4.83 0.68
C GLY A 58 2.04 -5.71 0.59
N ILE A 59 0.90 -5.16 0.16
CA ILE A 59 -0.30 -5.97 0.05
C ILE A 59 -0.42 -6.65 -1.31
N LYS A 60 0.55 -6.45 -2.19
CA LYS A 60 0.66 -7.18 -3.45
C LYS A 60 2.09 -7.63 -3.62
N CYS A 61 2.27 -8.69 -4.37
CA CYS A 61 3.61 -9.10 -4.74
C CYS A 61 4.19 -8.05 -5.68
N GLY A 62 5.48 -7.94 -5.71
CA GLY A 62 6.12 -6.88 -6.46
C GLY A 62 6.19 -7.07 -7.95
N GLU A 63 5.30 -7.83 -8.54
CA GLU A 63 5.30 -8.06 -9.95
C GLU A 63 4.65 -6.92 -10.64
N THR A 64 5.32 -6.27 -11.52
CA THR A 64 4.73 -5.14 -12.21
C THR A 64 4.67 -5.36 -13.68
N GLU A 65 4.93 -6.53 -14.16
CA GLU A 65 4.89 -6.69 -15.48
C GLU A 65 3.56 -6.83 -15.91
N ASN A 66 2.80 -6.74 -15.96
CA ASN A 66 1.59 -6.74 -16.52
C ASN A 66 1.05 -5.56 -16.71
#